data_470badab344dca99b474aff9180d1ce3
#
_entry.id   470badab344dca99b474aff9180d1ce3
#
_cell.length_a   1.000
_cell.length_b   1.000
_cell.length_c   1.000
_cell.angle_alpha   90.00
_cell.angle_beta   90.00
_cell.angle_gamma   90.00
#
_symmetry.space_group_name_H-M   'P 1'
#
loop_
_entity.id
_entity.type
_entity.pdbx_description
1 polymer ?
#
loop_
_entity_poly.entity_id
_entity_poly.type
_entity_poly.pdbx_seq_one_letter_code
_entity_poly.pdbx_strand_id
1 'polypeptide(L)'
;MGVDVWGRGSHGGGGLGCYQAISHIAPESLGLSVALFGQAWTWETEQDKPGWTWDKWWEYERTLWAGPISGTVDLPEAPRREGEPECTHGPFLPLSSFFPRLSPPDPFNLPFHSTFCPGVGQSWFVEGIRVFESRNGWTDVDKQCSVGDMVWPRPILSWEDEREDVLPDALSALCMDDAWNGGSSLSLSLSFPASEEETAAYRSVWIPIQSLTVTHQRLYEAQIIYKLQAGENHEFDTEFALALKTVSGDNETDIRSTSSTELHGGWSKLKIEFTFTGTATFSIVAMGLIVAVVTENPDRPLDFSLLIGQLNVHPLLPDTHREHDALILWADFAPHVASSPLLSGSLTWEVATTFPRVSTINIKSPEDPIPAWNLQPTISWFPSFVYFNVYAQPYTDEWNVGPVTDAVWIGTSGINGEGKSFNVLQENLPFTLTPSKKVRFYIQGLTDQGDVLPWNRCAYVDVSL
;
A
#
# COMPACT_ATOMS: atom_id res chain seq x y z
N MET A 1 -22.30 -16.17 -5.96
CA MET A 1 -23.48 -15.45 -6.52
C MET A 1 -22.97 -14.14 -7.13
N GLY A 2 -23.55 -13.72 -8.28
CA GLY A 2 -23.22 -12.46 -8.92
C GLY A 2 -24.25 -11.37 -8.61
N VAL A 3 -23.80 -10.14 -8.38
CA VAL A 3 -24.65 -8.95 -8.23
C VAL A 3 -24.14 -7.91 -9.23
N ASP A 4 -25.03 -7.45 -10.13
CA ASP A 4 -24.72 -6.38 -11.07
C ASP A 4 -24.88 -5.02 -10.37
N VAL A 5 -23.77 -4.31 -10.18
CA VAL A 5 -23.76 -3.00 -9.51
C VAL A 5 -24.48 -1.92 -10.33
N TRP A 6 -24.58 -2.06 -11.66
CA TRP A 6 -25.38 -1.21 -12.53
C TRP A 6 -26.89 -1.43 -12.42
N GLY A 7 -27.30 -2.45 -11.68
CA GLY A 7 -28.72 -2.72 -11.43
C GLY A 7 -29.49 -3.33 -12.61
N ARG A 8 -28.80 -3.85 -13.63
CA ARG A 8 -29.42 -4.48 -14.81
C ARG A 8 -30.05 -5.83 -14.44
N GLY A 9 -31.20 -5.74 -13.81
CA GLY A 9 -31.93 -6.90 -13.29
C GLY A 9 -31.56 -7.37 -11.90
N SER A 10 -30.70 -6.66 -11.20
CA SER A 10 -30.41 -6.92 -9.79
C SER A 10 -31.53 -6.38 -8.89
N HIS A 11 -31.86 -7.12 -7.84
CA HIS A 11 -32.77 -6.66 -6.80
C HIS A 11 -32.16 -5.41 -6.11
N GLY A 12 -33.00 -4.43 -5.78
CA GLY A 12 -32.56 -3.18 -5.18
C GLY A 12 -32.01 -2.15 -6.16
N GLY A 13 -32.03 -2.41 -7.49
CA GLY A 13 -31.70 -1.44 -8.52
C GLY A 13 -30.20 -1.14 -8.70
N GLY A 14 -29.32 -1.90 -8.05
CA GLY A 14 -27.86 -1.70 -8.13
C GLY A 14 -27.34 -0.52 -7.32
N GLY A 15 -26.13 -0.07 -7.61
CA GLY A 15 -25.46 1.01 -6.89
C GLY A 15 -25.42 0.78 -5.39
N LEU A 16 -25.72 1.83 -4.63
CA LEU A 16 -25.85 1.72 -3.17
C LEU A 16 -26.99 0.77 -2.73
N GLY A 17 -27.93 0.43 -3.63
CA GLY A 17 -28.99 -0.55 -3.38
C GLY A 17 -28.54 -2.02 -3.47
N CYS A 18 -27.30 -2.33 -3.86
CA CYS A 18 -26.77 -3.69 -3.94
C CYS A 18 -26.89 -4.46 -2.61
N TYR A 19 -26.87 -3.78 -1.47
CA TYR A 19 -27.04 -4.41 -0.16
C TYR A 19 -28.35 -5.21 -0.05
N GLN A 20 -29.41 -4.79 -0.74
CA GLN A 20 -30.69 -5.50 -0.75
C GLN A 20 -30.57 -6.86 -1.45
N ALA A 21 -29.89 -6.90 -2.61
CA ALA A 21 -29.61 -8.17 -3.30
C ALA A 21 -28.71 -9.08 -2.44
N ILE A 22 -27.69 -8.54 -1.79
CA ILE A 22 -26.75 -9.30 -0.94
C ILE A 22 -27.48 -9.82 0.32
N SER A 23 -28.40 -9.06 0.89
CA SER A 23 -29.23 -9.52 2.02
C SER A 23 -30.03 -10.79 1.66
N HIS A 24 -30.54 -10.89 0.43
CA HIS A 24 -31.22 -12.09 -0.05
C HIS A 24 -30.28 -13.27 -0.32
N ILE A 25 -29.04 -13.01 -0.72
CA ILE A 25 -28.01 -14.05 -0.89
C ILE A 25 -27.61 -14.63 0.49
N ALA A 26 -27.66 -13.80 1.54
CA ALA A 26 -27.27 -14.15 2.91
C ALA A 26 -25.90 -14.87 2.97
N PRO A 27 -24.80 -14.27 2.49
CA PRO A 27 -23.54 -14.94 2.24
C PRO A 27 -22.94 -15.54 3.52
N GLU A 28 -23.05 -14.87 4.64
CA GLU A 28 -22.52 -15.34 5.92
C GLU A 28 -23.22 -16.63 6.37
N SER A 29 -24.56 -16.66 6.37
CA SER A 29 -25.33 -17.79 6.87
C SER A 29 -25.27 -19.00 5.94
N LEU A 30 -25.10 -18.80 4.63
CA LEU A 30 -25.06 -19.84 3.62
C LEU A 30 -23.64 -20.20 3.17
N GLY A 31 -22.61 -19.52 3.67
CA GLY A 31 -21.23 -19.73 3.25
C GLY A 31 -20.98 -19.42 1.77
N LEU A 32 -21.65 -18.42 1.22
CA LEU A 32 -21.60 -18.08 -0.20
C LEU A 32 -20.67 -16.91 -0.45
N SER A 33 -19.87 -17.00 -1.52
CA SER A 33 -19.13 -15.86 -2.06
C SER A 33 -20.02 -15.00 -2.96
N VAL A 34 -19.82 -13.69 -2.92
CA VAL A 34 -20.48 -12.71 -3.77
C VAL A 34 -19.46 -12.09 -4.71
N ALA A 35 -19.76 -12.11 -6.01
CA ALA A 35 -18.99 -11.36 -7.02
C ALA A 35 -19.81 -10.14 -7.47
N LEU A 36 -19.23 -8.97 -7.36
CA LEU A 36 -19.79 -7.74 -7.89
C LEU A 36 -19.36 -7.58 -9.34
N PHE A 37 -20.33 -7.30 -10.21
CA PHE A 37 -20.08 -7.03 -11.63
C PHE A 37 -20.27 -5.55 -11.91
N GLY A 38 -19.30 -4.92 -12.58
CA GLY A 38 -19.32 -3.51 -12.90
C GLY A 38 -18.74 -2.61 -11.81
N GLN A 39 -17.60 -2.97 -11.26
CA GLN A 39 -16.90 -2.25 -10.17
C GLN A 39 -16.54 -0.80 -10.52
N ALA A 40 -16.46 -0.45 -11.79
CA ALA A 40 -16.23 0.94 -12.23
C ALA A 40 -17.46 1.86 -12.03
N TRP A 41 -18.56 1.35 -11.52
CA TRP A 41 -19.81 2.09 -11.34
C TRP A 41 -19.64 3.39 -10.57
N THR A 42 -18.92 3.38 -9.47
CA THR A 42 -18.68 4.59 -8.64
C THR A 42 -17.94 5.67 -9.41
N TRP A 43 -16.93 5.28 -10.19
CA TRP A 43 -16.20 6.18 -11.07
C TRP A 43 -17.08 6.74 -12.20
N GLU A 44 -17.71 5.85 -12.95
CA GLU A 44 -18.48 6.21 -14.16
C GLU A 44 -19.72 7.04 -13.84
N THR A 45 -20.27 6.92 -12.63
CA THR A 45 -21.43 7.73 -12.21
C THR A 45 -21.06 9.08 -11.61
N GLU A 46 -19.84 9.28 -11.13
CA GLU A 46 -19.42 10.49 -10.44
C GLU A 46 -18.55 11.42 -11.29
N GLN A 47 -17.74 10.88 -12.22
CA GLN A 47 -16.73 11.65 -12.97
C GLN A 47 -17.28 12.86 -13.75
N ASP A 48 -18.51 12.79 -14.24
CA ASP A 48 -19.14 13.83 -15.05
C ASP A 48 -20.01 14.80 -14.23
N LYS A 49 -20.10 14.60 -12.91
CA LYS A 49 -20.91 15.48 -12.05
C LYS A 49 -20.22 16.81 -11.81
N PRO A 50 -20.97 17.93 -11.75
CA PRO A 50 -20.41 19.23 -11.41
C PRO A 50 -19.72 19.20 -10.05
N GLY A 51 -18.50 19.74 -9.97
CA GLY A 51 -17.71 19.79 -8.75
C GLY A 51 -17.11 18.44 -8.35
N TRP A 52 -16.97 17.51 -9.30
CA TRP A 52 -16.24 16.27 -9.10
C TRP A 52 -14.78 16.55 -8.70
N THR A 53 -14.31 15.76 -7.73
CA THR A 53 -12.91 15.69 -7.30
C THR A 53 -12.58 14.25 -6.94
N TRP A 54 -11.30 13.92 -6.85
CA TRP A 54 -10.84 12.62 -6.39
C TRP A 54 -11.34 12.28 -4.98
N ASP A 55 -11.38 13.27 -4.09
CA ASP A 55 -11.87 13.09 -2.72
C ASP A 55 -13.36 12.73 -2.69
N LYS A 56 -14.18 13.39 -3.52
CA LYS A 56 -15.61 13.07 -3.63
C LYS A 56 -15.86 11.69 -4.20
N TRP A 57 -15.09 11.29 -5.22
CA TRP A 57 -15.18 9.93 -5.73
C TRP A 57 -14.81 8.93 -4.66
N TRP A 58 -13.71 9.17 -3.94
CA TRP A 58 -13.26 8.30 -2.89
C TRP A 58 -14.26 8.19 -1.73
N GLU A 59 -14.89 9.29 -1.36
CA GLU A 59 -15.99 9.30 -0.37
C GLU A 59 -17.18 8.45 -0.83
N TYR A 60 -17.50 8.50 -2.12
CA TYR A 60 -18.60 7.73 -2.70
C TYR A 60 -18.27 6.23 -2.76
N GLU A 61 -17.07 5.87 -3.20
CA GLU A 61 -16.54 4.51 -3.18
C GLU A 61 -16.55 3.93 -1.75
N ARG A 62 -16.03 4.70 -0.82
CA ARG A 62 -16.03 4.33 0.59
C ARG A 62 -17.44 4.10 1.14
N THR A 63 -18.40 4.95 0.78
CA THR A 63 -19.79 4.80 1.22
C THR A 63 -20.36 3.45 0.81
N LEU A 64 -20.08 3.00 -0.41
CA LEU A 64 -20.51 1.68 -0.90
C LEU A 64 -19.90 0.54 -0.05
N TRP A 65 -18.60 0.60 0.25
CA TRP A 65 -17.88 -0.50 0.92
C TRP A 65 -17.96 -0.46 2.44
N ALA A 66 -17.77 0.72 3.05
CA ALA A 66 -17.60 0.88 4.50
C ALA A 66 -18.71 1.70 5.18
N GLY A 67 -19.54 2.38 4.41
CA GLY A 67 -20.59 3.23 4.93
C GLY A 67 -20.24 4.74 4.95
N PRO A 68 -21.24 5.61 5.19
CA PRO A 68 -21.02 7.04 5.28
C PRO A 68 -20.25 7.41 6.56
N ILE A 69 -19.51 8.51 6.53
CA ILE A 69 -18.83 9.06 7.72
C ILE A 69 -19.88 9.49 8.76
N SER A 70 -20.97 10.09 8.28
CA SER A 70 -22.06 10.59 9.12
C SER A 70 -23.35 10.62 8.31
N GLY A 71 -24.50 10.61 9.01
CA GLY A 71 -25.81 10.75 8.40
C GLY A 71 -26.36 9.45 7.79
N THR A 72 -27.40 9.61 6.99
CA THR A 72 -28.10 8.53 6.28
C THR A 72 -27.77 8.60 4.78
N VAL A 73 -27.77 7.46 4.13
CA VAL A 73 -27.59 7.37 2.69
C VAL A 73 -28.95 7.42 2.01
N ASP A 74 -29.10 8.35 1.07
CA ASP A 74 -30.29 8.42 0.22
C ASP A 74 -30.19 7.31 -0.85
N LEU A 75 -31.13 6.39 -0.80
CA LEU A 75 -31.23 5.31 -1.78
C LEU A 75 -32.22 5.71 -2.88
N PRO A 76 -31.85 5.58 -4.15
CA PRO A 76 -32.80 5.75 -5.23
C PRO A 76 -33.89 4.67 -5.13
N GLU A 77 -35.14 5.04 -5.46
CA GLU A 77 -36.21 4.07 -5.59
C GLU A 77 -35.85 3.05 -6.67
N ALA A 78 -35.74 1.79 -6.28
CA ALA A 78 -35.50 0.72 -7.24
C ALA A 78 -36.75 0.46 -8.09
N PRO A 79 -36.67 0.38 -9.41
CA PRO A 79 -37.79 0.02 -10.24
C PRO A 79 -38.25 -1.41 -9.88
N ARG A 80 -39.48 -1.54 -9.41
CA ARG A 80 -40.09 -2.85 -9.14
C ARG A 80 -40.55 -3.52 -10.42
N ARG A 81 -40.31 -4.80 -10.54
CA ARG A 81 -40.86 -5.60 -11.64
C ARG A 81 -42.29 -6.05 -11.29
N GLU A 82 -43.16 -6.09 -12.30
CA GLU A 82 -44.51 -6.62 -12.15
C GLU A 82 -44.46 -8.10 -11.70
N GLY A 83 -45.09 -8.39 -10.54
CA GLY A 83 -45.08 -9.73 -9.94
C GLY A 83 -43.91 -10.02 -8.99
N GLU A 84 -43.02 -9.06 -8.75
CA GLU A 84 -41.97 -9.20 -7.73
C GLU A 84 -42.57 -9.15 -6.33
N PRO A 85 -42.24 -10.12 -5.45
CA PRO A 85 -42.77 -10.12 -4.09
C PRO A 85 -42.31 -8.90 -3.32
N GLU A 86 -43.19 -8.37 -2.50
CA GLU A 86 -42.86 -7.25 -1.63
C GLU A 86 -41.90 -7.70 -0.54
N CYS A 87 -40.72 -7.11 -0.50
CA CYS A 87 -39.77 -7.33 0.61
C CYS A 87 -39.40 -5.99 1.25
N THR A 88 -39.29 -6.00 2.56
CA THR A 88 -38.83 -4.86 3.32
C THR A 88 -37.37 -5.06 3.68
N HIS A 89 -36.55 -4.08 3.29
CA HIS A 89 -35.15 -4.03 3.69
C HIS A 89 -35.00 -2.95 4.78
N GLY A 90 -34.07 -3.17 5.68
CA GLY A 90 -33.68 -2.19 6.68
C GLY A 90 -32.96 -0.97 6.04
N PRO A 91 -32.40 -0.08 6.86
CA PRO A 91 -31.60 1.03 6.37
C PRO A 91 -30.38 0.50 5.58
N PHE A 92 -29.75 1.41 4.84
CA PHE A 92 -28.54 1.11 4.09
C PHE A 92 -27.52 0.36 4.94
N LEU A 93 -26.96 -0.72 4.39
CA LEU A 93 -25.83 -1.45 4.94
C LEU A 93 -24.67 -1.45 3.92
N PRO A 94 -23.46 -1.07 4.34
CA PRO A 94 -22.29 -1.14 3.47
C PRO A 94 -21.94 -2.60 3.15
N LEU A 95 -21.30 -2.82 2.00
CA LEU A 95 -21.01 -4.18 1.53
C LEU A 95 -20.15 -4.98 2.52
N SER A 96 -19.23 -4.33 3.21
CA SER A 96 -18.37 -4.97 4.22
C SER A 96 -19.14 -5.59 5.39
N SER A 97 -20.37 -5.14 5.66
CA SER A 97 -21.18 -5.65 6.78
C SER A 97 -21.77 -7.06 6.54
N PHE A 98 -21.74 -7.54 5.30
CA PHE A 98 -22.26 -8.86 4.92
C PHE A 98 -21.23 -9.98 4.97
N PHE A 99 -19.97 -9.66 5.23
CA PHE A 99 -18.88 -10.63 5.20
C PHE A 99 -18.14 -10.65 6.52
N PRO A 100 -17.73 -11.85 7.01
CA PRO A 100 -16.90 -11.93 8.18
C PRO A 100 -15.57 -11.21 7.91
N ARG A 101 -15.08 -10.50 8.91
CA ARG A 101 -13.75 -9.92 8.82
C ARG A 101 -12.71 -11.03 8.79
N LEU A 102 -11.85 -11.02 7.80
CA LEU A 102 -10.68 -11.88 7.81
C LEU A 102 -9.74 -11.46 8.93
N SER A 103 -8.93 -12.42 9.40
CA SER A 103 -7.82 -12.08 10.30
C SER A 103 -6.92 -11.04 9.63
N PRO A 104 -6.40 -10.06 10.40
CA PRO A 104 -5.43 -9.11 9.87
C PRO A 104 -4.24 -9.81 9.23
N PRO A 105 -3.55 -9.16 8.25
CA PRO A 105 -2.37 -9.72 7.61
C PRO A 105 -1.33 -10.19 8.61
N ASP A 106 -0.71 -11.33 8.33
CA ASP A 106 0.40 -11.89 9.12
C ASP A 106 1.72 -11.67 8.38
N PRO A 107 2.54 -10.69 8.82
CA PRO A 107 3.83 -10.39 8.18
C PRO A 107 4.84 -11.54 8.23
N PHE A 108 4.63 -12.53 9.08
CA PHE A 108 5.49 -13.72 9.13
C PHE A 108 5.32 -14.59 7.89
N ASN A 109 4.10 -14.71 7.38
CA ASN A 109 3.81 -15.52 6.20
C ASN A 109 4.09 -14.75 4.90
N LEU A 110 3.75 -13.45 4.89
CA LEU A 110 3.96 -12.56 3.75
C LEU A 110 4.29 -11.17 4.28
N PRO A 111 5.47 -10.59 3.97
CA PRO A 111 5.80 -9.23 4.36
C PRO A 111 4.66 -8.27 4.05
N PHE A 112 4.28 -7.47 5.05
CA PHE A 112 3.26 -6.45 4.87
C PHE A 112 3.90 -5.20 4.27
N HIS A 113 3.35 -4.75 3.16
CA HIS A 113 3.75 -3.52 2.48
C HIS A 113 2.53 -2.73 2.06
N SER A 114 2.49 -1.45 2.36
CA SER A 114 1.49 -0.53 1.85
C SER A 114 2.10 0.83 1.56
N THR A 115 1.72 1.39 0.41
CA THR A 115 1.91 2.80 0.04
C THR A 115 0.60 3.58 0.13
N PHE A 116 -0.45 2.98 0.71
CA PHE A 116 -1.80 3.55 0.82
C PHE A 116 -2.41 3.92 -0.53
N CYS A 117 -1.98 3.25 -1.60
CA CYS A 117 -2.46 3.50 -2.95
C CYS A 117 -3.75 2.72 -3.22
N PRO A 118 -4.84 3.37 -3.65
CA PRO A 118 -6.09 2.69 -3.98
C PRO A 118 -6.08 2.04 -5.38
N GLY A 119 -4.93 2.03 -6.08
CA GLY A 119 -4.80 1.53 -7.45
C GLY A 119 -5.20 2.54 -8.52
N VAL A 120 -5.33 3.80 -8.14
CA VAL A 120 -5.61 4.93 -9.04
C VAL A 120 -4.81 6.15 -8.60
N GLY A 121 -4.55 7.08 -9.51
CA GLY A 121 -3.84 8.30 -9.20
C GLY A 121 -3.71 9.22 -10.40
N GLN A 122 -3.17 10.41 -10.18
CA GLN A 122 -2.79 11.35 -11.24
C GLN A 122 -1.30 11.35 -11.51
N SER A 123 -0.51 11.12 -10.46
CA SER A 123 0.95 11.13 -10.50
C SER A 123 1.50 9.77 -10.06
N TRP A 124 2.78 9.54 -10.38
CA TRP A 124 3.56 8.44 -9.86
C TRP A 124 4.82 8.97 -9.21
N PHE A 125 5.13 8.45 -8.03
CA PHE A 125 6.26 8.88 -7.23
C PHE A 125 7.22 7.71 -6.99
N VAL A 126 8.50 8.01 -6.96
CA VAL A 126 9.56 7.09 -6.56
C VAL A 126 10.46 7.82 -5.57
N GLU A 127 10.50 7.34 -4.34
CA GLU A 127 11.24 7.96 -3.23
C GLU A 127 10.93 9.45 -3.06
N GLY A 128 9.64 9.84 -3.12
CA GLY A 128 9.17 11.22 -2.97
C GLY A 128 9.39 12.11 -4.21
N ILE A 129 9.97 11.58 -5.28
CA ILE A 129 10.17 12.32 -6.54
C ILE A 129 9.00 11.97 -7.47
N ARG A 130 8.29 12.99 -7.96
CA ARG A 130 7.27 12.82 -8.99
C ARG A 130 7.93 12.52 -10.32
N VAL A 131 7.76 11.29 -10.82
CA VAL A 131 8.36 10.81 -12.07
C VAL A 131 7.38 10.79 -13.24
N PHE A 132 6.07 10.85 -12.95
CA PHE A 132 5.00 10.88 -13.94
C PHE A 132 3.82 11.70 -13.45
N GLU A 133 3.12 12.35 -14.39
CA GLU A 133 1.87 13.07 -14.14
C GLU A 133 0.96 12.97 -15.38
N SER A 134 -0.32 12.71 -15.15
CA SER A 134 -1.35 12.66 -16.18
C SER A 134 -2.61 13.39 -15.72
N ARG A 135 -3.12 14.29 -16.57
CA ARG A 135 -4.39 14.99 -16.29
C ARG A 135 -5.60 14.05 -16.28
N ASN A 136 -5.53 12.96 -17.04
CA ASN A 136 -6.60 11.98 -17.14
C ASN A 136 -6.51 10.92 -16.03
N GLY A 137 -5.46 10.99 -15.20
CA GLY A 137 -5.17 9.97 -14.20
C GLY A 137 -4.69 8.65 -14.80
N TRP A 138 -4.49 7.68 -13.94
CA TRP A 138 -4.15 6.31 -14.27
C TRP A 138 -4.89 5.35 -13.32
N THR A 139 -5.13 4.13 -13.79
CA THR A 139 -5.70 3.04 -13.00
C THR A 139 -4.90 1.77 -13.21
N ASP A 140 -4.57 1.09 -12.13
CA ASP A 140 -3.88 -0.21 -12.15
C ASP A 140 -4.23 -0.95 -10.84
N VAL A 141 -5.08 -1.96 -10.94
CA VAL A 141 -5.54 -2.75 -9.80
C VAL A 141 -4.38 -3.48 -9.10
N ASP A 142 -3.31 -3.78 -9.82
CA ASP A 142 -2.13 -4.44 -9.27
C ASP A 142 -1.34 -3.54 -8.31
N LYS A 143 -1.63 -2.26 -8.31
CA LYS A 143 -1.01 -1.26 -7.42
C LYS A 143 -1.89 -0.91 -6.22
N GLN A 144 -3.02 -1.60 -6.07
CA GLN A 144 -3.89 -1.42 -4.92
C GLN A 144 -3.23 -1.97 -3.66
N CYS A 145 -3.09 -1.12 -2.65
CA CYS A 145 -2.58 -1.46 -1.34
C CYS A 145 -3.64 -1.22 -0.25
N SER A 146 -3.39 -1.72 0.96
CA SER A 146 -4.19 -1.36 2.12
C SER A 146 -4.12 0.15 2.36
N VAL A 147 -5.26 0.77 2.60
CA VAL A 147 -5.34 2.18 3.00
C VAL A 147 -5.42 2.36 4.52
N GLY A 148 -5.13 1.27 5.24
CA GLY A 148 -5.31 1.18 6.68
C GLY A 148 -6.72 0.77 7.06
N ASP A 149 -6.89 0.12 8.18
CA ASP A 149 -8.18 -0.41 8.65
C ASP A 149 -8.67 0.22 9.96
N MET A 150 -7.83 0.97 10.65
CA MET A 150 -8.16 1.60 11.94
C MET A 150 -8.19 3.12 11.87
N VAL A 151 -7.48 3.74 10.94
CA VAL A 151 -7.46 5.19 10.74
C VAL A 151 -8.55 5.63 9.78
N TRP A 152 -8.78 4.89 8.71
CA TRP A 152 -9.73 5.26 7.68
C TRP A 152 -11.02 4.43 7.80
N PRO A 153 -12.20 5.01 7.64
CA PRO A 153 -12.51 6.40 7.25
C PRO A 153 -12.42 7.43 8.38
N ARG A 154 -12.35 7.02 9.62
CA ARG A 154 -12.30 7.93 10.77
C ARG A 154 -11.29 7.43 11.78
N PRO A 155 -10.26 8.21 12.08
CA PRO A 155 -9.25 7.85 13.08
C PRO A 155 -9.89 7.65 14.47
N ILE A 156 -9.46 6.60 15.15
CA ILE A 156 -9.83 6.32 16.54
C ILE A 156 -8.60 6.59 17.40
N LEU A 157 -8.56 7.76 18.02
CA LEU A 157 -7.44 8.20 18.83
C LEU A 157 -7.62 7.80 20.29
N SER A 158 -6.51 7.74 21.01
CA SER A 158 -6.47 7.68 22.46
C SER A 158 -5.28 8.47 22.98
N TRP A 159 -5.43 9.05 24.19
CA TRP A 159 -4.28 9.65 24.87
C TRP A 159 -3.25 8.57 25.27
N GLU A 160 -1.98 8.95 25.30
CA GLU A 160 -0.89 8.10 25.78
C GLU A 160 -0.73 8.17 27.32
N ASP A 161 -1.27 9.18 27.93
CA ASP A 161 -1.31 9.39 29.38
C ASP A 161 -2.77 9.25 29.91
N GLU A 162 -2.93 9.31 31.23
CA GLU A 162 -4.23 9.16 31.90
C GLU A 162 -5.07 10.46 31.91
N ARG A 163 -4.84 11.39 30.95
CA ARG A 163 -5.64 12.62 30.89
C ARG A 163 -7.06 12.34 30.42
N GLU A 164 -7.98 13.15 30.91
CA GLU A 164 -9.40 13.10 30.55
C GLU A 164 -9.81 14.24 29.59
N ASP A 165 -8.83 14.96 29.04
CA ASP A 165 -9.06 16.06 28.10
C ASP A 165 -9.79 15.58 26.82
N VAL A 166 -10.41 16.53 26.13
CA VAL A 166 -11.02 16.26 24.82
C VAL A 166 -9.93 15.85 23.85
N LEU A 167 -10.13 14.68 23.21
CA LEU A 167 -9.23 14.21 22.16
C LEU A 167 -9.21 15.18 20.98
N PRO A 168 -8.07 15.27 20.26
CA PRO A 168 -7.99 16.01 19.02
C PRO A 168 -9.01 15.50 18.01
N ASP A 169 -9.58 16.42 17.22
CA ASP A 169 -10.29 16.01 16.02
C ASP A 169 -9.30 15.47 14.98
N ALA A 170 -9.65 14.36 14.36
CA ALA A 170 -8.82 13.74 13.35
C ALA A 170 -9.63 13.34 12.13
N LEU A 171 -9.09 13.66 10.97
CA LEU A 171 -9.63 13.27 9.68
C LEU A 171 -8.55 12.55 8.87
N SER A 172 -8.95 11.52 8.14
CA SER A 172 -8.08 10.83 7.19
C SER A 172 -8.61 10.97 5.77
N ALA A 173 -7.69 11.12 4.83
CA ALA A 173 -7.98 11.21 3.40
C ALA A 173 -6.81 10.59 2.60
N LEU A 174 -6.99 10.43 1.30
CA LEU A 174 -5.88 10.09 0.40
C LEU A 174 -5.36 11.38 -0.24
N CYS A 175 -4.05 11.57 -0.18
CA CYS A 175 -3.34 12.64 -0.88
C CYS A 175 -2.71 12.06 -2.15
N MET A 176 -3.09 12.58 -3.33
CA MET A 176 -2.54 12.17 -4.63
C MET A 176 -1.52 13.15 -5.19
N ASP A 177 -1.29 14.27 -4.48
CA ASP A 177 -0.37 15.34 -4.90
C ASP A 177 1.05 15.13 -4.39
N ASP A 178 1.21 14.33 -3.34
CA ASP A 178 2.51 14.02 -2.75
C ASP A 178 2.49 12.60 -2.16
N ALA A 179 3.49 11.81 -2.52
CA ALA A 179 3.65 10.43 -2.06
C ALA A 179 5.12 10.04 -1.98
N TRP A 180 5.44 9.02 -1.21
CA TRP A 180 6.79 8.46 -1.16
C TRP A 180 7.04 7.51 -2.35
N ASN A 181 6.23 6.46 -2.47
CA ASN A 181 6.24 5.53 -3.60
C ASN A 181 4.80 5.29 -4.07
N GLY A 182 4.61 5.13 -5.38
CA GLY A 182 3.28 4.87 -5.95
C GLY A 182 2.49 6.13 -6.26
N GLY A 183 1.17 6.07 -6.15
CA GLY A 183 0.26 7.13 -6.62
C GLY A 183 -0.31 8.03 -5.54
N SER A 184 -0.17 7.68 -4.26
CA SER A 184 -0.78 8.43 -3.16
C SER A 184 -0.09 8.18 -1.83
N SER A 185 -0.46 8.97 -0.84
CA SER A 185 -0.17 8.78 0.58
C SER A 185 -1.45 8.89 1.41
N LEU A 186 -1.45 8.34 2.61
CA LEU A 186 -2.52 8.56 3.58
C LEU A 186 -2.28 9.91 4.26
N SER A 187 -3.24 10.82 4.15
CA SER A 187 -3.22 12.12 4.83
C SER A 187 -4.00 12.02 6.14
N LEU A 188 -3.41 12.49 7.22
CA LEU A 188 -4.02 12.65 8.53
C LEU A 188 -3.99 14.12 8.91
N SER A 189 -5.16 14.73 9.11
CA SER A 189 -5.28 16.08 9.64
C SER A 189 -5.69 15.99 11.10
N LEU A 190 -4.95 16.66 11.97
CA LEU A 190 -5.13 16.68 13.42
C LEU A 190 -5.41 18.11 13.87
N SER A 191 -6.44 18.29 14.71
CA SER A 191 -6.81 19.56 15.31
C SER A 191 -6.88 19.39 16.83
N PHE A 192 -5.89 19.91 17.53
CA PHE A 192 -5.86 19.93 18.99
C PHE A 192 -6.61 21.14 19.51
N PRO A 193 -7.59 20.96 20.42
CA PRO A 193 -8.32 22.08 20.97
C PRO A 193 -7.42 22.95 21.85
N ALA A 194 -7.75 24.23 21.96
CA ALA A 194 -7.16 25.13 22.95
C ALA A 194 -7.44 24.62 24.38
N SER A 195 -6.50 24.78 25.27
CA SER A 195 -6.64 24.42 26.69
C SER A 195 -5.93 25.47 27.58
N GLU A 196 -6.56 25.85 28.67
CA GLU A 196 -5.95 26.75 29.67
C GLU A 196 -5.12 25.99 30.71
N GLU A 197 -5.05 24.65 30.62
CA GLU A 197 -4.30 23.83 31.54
C GLU A 197 -2.80 23.81 31.22
N GLU A 198 -1.96 23.99 32.22
CA GLU A 198 -0.48 23.90 32.06
C GLU A 198 -0.04 22.56 31.47
N THR A 199 -0.75 21.47 31.79
CA THR A 199 -0.48 20.14 31.29
C THR A 199 -0.69 20.02 29.78
N ALA A 200 -1.44 20.92 29.17
CA ALA A 200 -1.67 20.96 27.73
C ALA A 200 -0.47 21.47 26.92
N ALA A 201 0.58 21.97 27.56
CA ALA A 201 1.85 22.30 26.91
C ALA A 201 2.53 21.06 26.29
N TYR A 202 2.29 19.88 26.82
CA TYR A 202 2.72 18.60 26.26
C TYR A 202 1.51 17.67 26.13
N ARG A 203 1.23 17.22 24.93
CA ARG A 203 0.09 16.31 24.61
C ARG A 203 0.58 15.20 23.70
N SER A 204 0.32 13.96 24.07
CA SER A 204 0.72 12.79 23.29
C SER A 204 -0.47 11.90 22.97
N VAL A 205 -0.70 11.64 21.69
CA VAL A 205 -1.86 10.91 21.18
C VAL A 205 -1.41 9.70 20.38
N TRP A 206 -2.10 8.58 20.58
CA TRP A 206 -1.97 7.36 19.80
C TRP A 206 -2.93 7.38 18.62
N ILE A 207 -2.41 7.06 17.44
CA ILE A 207 -3.14 6.97 16.18
C ILE A 207 -2.91 5.59 15.57
N PRO A 208 -3.86 4.64 15.67
CA PRO A 208 -3.76 3.35 14.99
C PRO A 208 -3.86 3.55 13.48
N ILE A 209 -3.04 2.81 12.72
CA ILE A 209 -3.01 2.90 11.26
C ILE A 209 -3.44 1.58 10.63
N GLN A 210 -2.86 0.46 11.09
CA GLN A 210 -3.04 -0.86 10.47
C GLN A 210 -3.09 -1.97 11.53
N SER A 211 -4.10 -2.83 11.43
CA SER A 211 -4.14 -4.08 12.20
C SER A 211 -3.28 -5.15 11.55
N LEU A 212 -2.55 -5.90 12.37
CA LEU A 212 -1.70 -7.00 11.96
C LEU A 212 -1.88 -8.19 12.91
N THR A 213 -1.65 -9.39 12.39
CA THR A 213 -1.46 -10.60 13.20
C THR A 213 0.03 -10.80 13.39
N VAL A 214 0.52 -10.85 14.63
CA VAL A 214 1.94 -11.00 14.92
C VAL A 214 2.19 -12.31 15.66
N THR A 215 3.05 -13.15 15.11
CA THR A 215 3.49 -14.41 15.73
C THR A 215 4.48 -14.13 16.84
N HIS A 216 4.24 -14.73 18.03
CA HIS A 216 5.09 -14.54 19.20
C HIS A 216 6.49 -15.17 19.04
N GLN A 217 7.45 -14.67 19.82
CA GLN A 217 8.85 -15.11 19.83
C GLN A 217 9.56 -15.00 18.46
N ARG A 218 9.04 -14.14 17.59
CA ARG A 218 9.68 -13.78 16.32
C ARG A 218 10.13 -12.34 16.40
N LEU A 219 11.26 -12.06 15.78
CA LEU A 219 11.77 -10.71 15.62
C LEU A 219 11.23 -10.14 14.31
N TYR A 220 10.68 -8.95 14.37
CA TYR A 220 10.17 -8.20 13.24
C TYR A 220 10.88 -6.86 13.12
N GLU A 221 10.91 -6.36 11.91
CA GLU A 221 11.22 -4.97 11.61
C GLU A 221 9.94 -4.32 11.07
N ALA A 222 9.65 -3.14 11.59
CA ALA A 222 8.62 -2.26 11.05
C ALA A 222 9.21 -0.91 10.71
N GLN A 223 8.80 -0.35 9.59
CA GLN A 223 9.18 0.99 9.16
C GLN A 223 7.99 1.76 8.61
N ILE A 224 7.93 3.04 8.95
CA ILE A 224 6.97 3.99 8.43
C ILE A 224 7.70 5.18 7.82
N ILE A 225 7.25 5.62 6.65
CA ILE A 225 7.74 6.83 6.00
C ILE A 225 6.64 7.86 6.04
N TYR A 226 6.93 9.02 6.59
CA TYR A 226 5.97 10.09 6.81
C TYR A 226 6.56 11.45 6.48
N LYS A 227 5.68 12.45 6.30
CA LYS A 227 6.03 13.84 6.06
C LYS A 227 5.08 14.75 6.83
N LEU A 228 5.63 15.58 7.68
CA LEU A 228 4.85 16.62 8.36
C LEU A 228 4.53 17.73 7.36
N GLN A 229 3.26 18.02 7.21
CA GLN A 229 2.75 19.17 6.47
C GLN A 229 2.32 20.22 7.47
N ALA A 230 3.24 21.04 7.83
CA ALA A 230 2.97 22.06 8.79
C ALA A 230 2.81 23.42 8.08
N GLY A 231 1.91 24.28 8.55
CA GLY A 231 1.71 25.63 8.04
C GLY A 231 2.95 26.52 8.28
N GLU A 232 3.04 27.67 7.65
CA GLU A 232 4.24 28.55 7.68
C GLU A 232 4.57 29.15 9.07
N ASN A 233 3.68 29.05 10.07
CA ASN A 233 3.86 29.61 11.40
C ASN A 233 3.81 28.53 12.48
N HIS A 234 4.95 27.81 12.66
CA HIS A 234 5.02 26.79 13.70
C HIS A 234 5.45 27.38 15.03
N GLU A 235 4.48 27.48 15.96
CA GLU A 235 4.73 27.76 17.37
C GLU A 235 4.72 26.46 18.22
N PHE A 236 5.11 25.31 17.62
CA PHE A 236 5.10 24.03 18.31
C PHE A 236 6.14 23.04 17.73
N ASP A 237 6.61 22.15 18.57
CA ASP A 237 7.44 21.02 18.19
C ASP A 237 6.62 19.73 18.15
N THR A 238 6.99 18.81 17.27
CA THR A 238 6.36 17.50 17.19
C THR A 238 7.40 16.39 17.26
N GLU A 239 7.06 15.35 18.02
CA GLU A 239 7.82 14.11 18.06
C GLU A 239 6.94 12.94 17.59
N PHE A 240 7.51 12.02 16.86
CA PHE A 240 6.81 10.86 16.31
C PHE A 240 7.49 9.58 16.76
N ALA A 241 6.71 8.61 17.20
CA ALA A 241 7.18 7.27 17.48
C ALA A 241 6.27 6.23 16.79
N LEU A 242 6.88 5.21 16.20
CA LEU A 242 6.16 4.05 15.71
C LEU A 242 5.94 3.07 16.86
N ALA A 243 4.72 2.63 17.07
CA ALA A 243 4.35 1.77 18.19
C ALA A 243 3.34 0.68 17.78
N LEU A 244 3.17 -0.30 18.66
CA LEU A 244 2.17 -1.35 18.53
C LEU A 244 1.39 -1.46 19.85
N LYS A 245 0.07 -1.63 19.71
CA LYS A 245 -0.82 -1.90 20.85
C LYS A 245 -1.65 -3.14 20.60
N THR A 246 -1.76 -4.00 21.61
CA THR A 246 -2.70 -5.13 21.56
C THR A 246 -4.11 -4.68 21.89
N VAL A 247 -5.11 -5.42 21.38
CA VAL A 247 -6.53 -5.16 21.69
C VAL A 247 -6.82 -5.36 23.19
N SER A 248 -6.07 -6.22 23.86
CA SER A 248 -6.24 -6.51 25.30
C SER A 248 -5.56 -5.48 26.22
N GLY A 249 -4.77 -4.56 25.68
CA GLY A 249 -4.03 -3.57 26.47
C GLY A 249 -2.80 -4.11 27.22
N ASP A 250 -2.56 -5.42 27.18
CA ASP A 250 -1.37 -6.03 27.80
C ASP A 250 -0.16 -5.79 26.89
N ASN A 251 0.81 -5.04 27.39
CA ASN A 251 2.06 -4.74 26.70
C ASN A 251 3.05 -5.90 26.83
N GLU A 252 2.87 -6.93 25.99
CA GLU A 252 3.87 -7.99 25.82
C GLU A 252 4.88 -7.68 24.72
N THR A 253 4.93 -6.42 24.25
CA THR A 253 5.82 -5.98 23.19
C THR A 253 7.16 -5.56 23.75
N ASP A 254 8.22 -6.19 23.28
CA ASP A 254 9.61 -5.80 23.53
C ASP A 254 10.17 -5.08 22.30
N ILE A 255 10.40 -3.77 22.39
CA ILE A 255 11.03 -2.97 21.34
C ILE A 255 12.52 -2.95 21.58
N ARG A 256 13.30 -3.55 20.67
CA ARG A 256 14.75 -3.74 20.80
C ARG A 256 15.56 -2.58 20.28
N SER A 257 15.10 -1.97 19.21
CA SER A 257 15.77 -0.82 18.62
C SER A 257 14.78 0.14 17.99
N THR A 258 15.12 1.41 18.01
CA THR A 258 14.39 2.47 17.32
C THR A 258 15.37 3.34 16.55
N SER A 259 15.02 3.78 15.35
CA SER A 259 15.81 4.76 14.61
C SER A 259 14.92 5.70 13.83
N SER A 260 15.38 6.93 13.67
CA SER A 260 14.76 7.94 12.83
C SER A 260 15.79 8.44 11.82
N THR A 261 15.37 8.66 10.59
CA THR A 261 16.24 9.15 9.51
C THR A 261 15.48 10.16 8.68
N GLU A 262 16.05 11.32 8.49
CA GLU A 262 15.54 12.31 7.54
C GLU A 262 15.83 11.85 6.11
N LEU A 263 14.83 11.98 5.24
CA LEU A 263 14.89 11.67 3.83
C LEU A 263 14.74 12.97 3.04
N HIS A 264 14.96 12.91 1.73
CA HIS A 264 14.80 14.12 0.91
C HIS A 264 13.32 14.55 0.78
N GLY A 265 13.08 15.81 0.40
CA GLY A 265 11.73 16.32 0.16
C GLY A 265 10.89 16.51 1.42
N GLY A 266 11.51 16.52 2.61
CA GLY A 266 10.82 16.66 3.90
C GLY A 266 10.20 15.34 4.42
N TRP A 267 10.47 14.22 3.75
CA TRP A 267 10.09 12.91 4.24
C TRP A 267 11.04 12.45 5.36
N SER A 268 10.51 11.62 6.26
CA SER A 268 11.25 11.01 7.37
C SER A 268 10.87 9.55 7.48
N LYS A 269 11.81 8.73 7.92
CA LYS A 269 11.63 7.29 8.16
C LYS A 269 11.81 6.98 9.64
N LEU A 270 10.80 6.36 10.25
CA LEU A 270 10.92 5.71 11.56
C LEU A 270 11.00 4.20 11.34
N LYS A 271 11.87 3.58 12.11
CA LYS A 271 12.10 2.14 12.08
C LYS A 271 12.16 1.61 13.50
N ILE A 272 11.52 0.47 13.74
CA ILE A 272 11.61 -0.27 15.00
C ILE A 272 11.89 -1.75 14.74
N GLU A 273 12.63 -2.37 15.64
CA GLU A 273 12.72 -3.82 15.76
C GLU A 273 11.96 -4.25 17.01
N PHE A 274 11.09 -5.24 16.88
CA PHE A 274 10.22 -5.65 17.98
C PHE A 274 9.97 -7.15 18.01
N THR A 275 9.60 -7.66 19.17
CA THR A 275 9.14 -9.03 19.38
C THR A 275 8.03 -9.06 20.41
N PHE A 276 7.16 -10.07 20.35
CA PHE A 276 6.16 -10.37 21.36
C PHE A 276 6.63 -11.54 22.23
N THR A 277 6.58 -11.37 23.53
CA THR A 277 7.12 -12.32 24.51
C THR A 277 6.07 -13.18 25.19
N GLY A 278 4.79 -12.97 24.94
CA GLY A 278 3.68 -13.70 25.53
C GLY A 278 3.68 -15.21 25.25
N THR A 279 2.81 -15.93 25.97
CA THR A 279 2.66 -17.40 25.87
C THR A 279 1.74 -17.83 24.73
N ALA A 280 0.99 -16.92 24.14
CA ALA A 280 0.14 -17.18 22.99
C ALA A 280 0.99 -17.47 21.74
N THR A 281 0.40 -18.10 20.74
CA THR A 281 1.07 -18.34 19.45
C THR A 281 1.16 -17.06 18.62
N PHE A 282 0.11 -16.25 18.66
CA PHE A 282 0.02 -14.97 17.95
C PHE A 282 -0.89 -14.00 18.70
N SER A 283 -0.76 -12.72 18.38
CA SER A 283 -1.67 -11.65 18.84
C SER A 283 -2.11 -10.78 17.67
N ILE A 284 -3.32 -10.25 17.76
CA ILE A 284 -3.79 -9.18 16.87
C ILE A 284 -3.39 -7.86 17.52
N VAL A 285 -2.67 -7.05 16.75
CA VAL A 285 -2.14 -5.77 17.19
C VAL A 285 -2.54 -4.67 16.24
N ALA A 286 -2.66 -3.45 16.75
CA ALA A 286 -2.69 -2.24 15.95
C ALA A 286 -1.26 -1.68 15.88
N MET A 287 -0.77 -1.45 14.67
CA MET A 287 0.43 -0.65 14.40
C MET A 287 0.01 0.78 14.10
N GLY A 288 0.70 1.75 14.66
CA GLY A 288 0.35 3.15 14.49
C GLY A 288 1.44 4.11 14.98
N LEU A 289 1.09 5.37 15.02
CA LEU A 289 1.96 6.46 15.46
C LEU A 289 1.55 6.98 16.83
N ILE A 290 2.53 7.23 17.66
CA ILE A 290 2.41 8.14 18.78
C ILE A 290 2.87 9.52 18.28
N VAL A 291 2.01 10.50 18.41
CA VAL A 291 2.27 11.89 18.02
C VAL A 291 2.28 12.73 19.30
N ALA A 292 3.45 13.20 19.67
CA ALA A 292 3.61 14.13 20.77
C ALA A 292 3.78 15.55 20.24
N VAL A 293 3.08 16.48 20.87
CA VAL A 293 3.08 17.90 20.52
C VAL A 293 3.51 18.71 21.74
N VAL A 294 4.47 19.59 21.57
CA VAL A 294 4.98 20.51 22.57
C VAL A 294 4.72 21.94 22.10
N THR A 295 4.02 22.74 22.89
CA THR A 295 3.69 24.13 22.56
C THR A 295 3.86 25.06 23.76
N GLU A 296 4.34 26.26 23.52
CA GLU A 296 4.40 27.32 24.53
C GLU A 296 3.03 28.03 24.71
N ASN A 297 2.10 27.88 23.77
CA ASN A 297 0.81 28.54 23.73
C ASN A 297 -0.33 27.51 23.68
N PRO A 298 -0.59 26.72 24.72
CA PRO A 298 -1.66 25.72 24.73
C PRO A 298 -3.07 26.33 24.70
N ASP A 299 -3.22 27.62 24.98
CA ASP A 299 -4.45 28.41 24.91
C ASP A 299 -4.94 28.68 23.47
N ARG A 300 -4.19 28.23 22.46
CA ARG A 300 -4.56 28.29 21.04
C ARG A 300 -4.79 26.90 20.49
N PRO A 301 -5.77 26.77 19.56
CA PRO A 301 -5.92 25.51 18.83
C PRO A 301 -4.69 25.29 17.93
N LEU A 302 -4.34 24.02 17.73
CA LEU A 302 -3.18 23.65 16.96
C LEU A 302 -3.58 22.66 15.88
N ASP A 303 -3.38 23.06 14.63
CA ASP A 303 -3.73 22.28 13.45
C ASP A 303 -2.48 21.94 12.65
N PHE A 304 -2.36 20.68 12.23
CA PHE A 304 -1.35 20.24 11.28
C PHE A 304 -1.82 19.00 10.53
N SER A 305 -1.15 18.69 9.43
CA SER A 305 -1.40 17.49 8.65
C SER A 305 -0.12 16.66 8.54
N LEU A 306 -0.31 15.36 8.49
CA LEU A 306 0.73 14.36 8.36
C LEU A 306 0.43 13.49 7.15
N LEU A 307 1.39 13.34 6.23
CA LEU A 307 1.33 12.34 5.18
C LEU A 307 2.06 11.07 5.62
N ILE A 308 1.42 9.92 5.42
CA ILE A 308 2.04 8.62 5.57
C ILE A 308 2.20 8.02 4.18
N GLY A 309 3.44 7.96 3.71
CA GLY A 309 3.78 7.53 2.35
C GLY A 309 4.00 6.04 2.22
N GLN A 310 4.38 5.36 3.33
CA GLN A 310 4.67 3.92 3.29
C GLN A 310 4.65 3.32 4.70
N LEU A 311 4.15 2.10 4.81
CA LEU A 311 4.24 1.26 6.00
C LEU A 311 4.68 -0.14 5.58
N ASN A 312 5.74 -0.64 6.20
CA ASN A 312 6.23 -2.00 5.99
C ASN A 312 6.42 -2.72 7.32
N VAL A 313 6.13 -4.02 7.31
CA VAL A 313 6.42 -4.90 8.44
C VAL A 313 6.84 -6.25 7.88
N HIS A 314 7.98 -6.74 8.29
CA HIS A 314 8.51 -8.02 7.86
C HIS A 314 9.27 -8.74 8.97
N PRO A 315 9.38 -10.08 8.93
CA PRO A 315 10.21 -10.81 9.88
C PRO A 315 11.67 -10.45 9.67
N LEU A 316 12.39 -10.21 10.77
CA LEU A 316 13.82 -10.01 10.75
C LEU A 316 14.51 -11.38 10.85
N LEU A 317 15.23 -11.74 9.81
CA LEU A 317 15.98 -12.98 9.79
C LEU A 317 17.32 -12.81 10.53
N PRO A 318 17.81 -13.83 11.23
CA PRO A 318 19.16 -13.82 11.77
C PRO A 318 20.21 -13.55 10.67
N ASP A 319 21.26 -12.80 10.99
CA ASP A 319 22.32 -12.43 10.03
C ASP A 319 22.91 -13.62 9.26
N THR A 320 22.93 -14.80 9.89
CA THR A 320 23.37 -16.04 9.25
C THR A 320 22.49 -16.51 8.10
N HIS A 321 21.27 -15.96 7.96
CA HIS A 321 20.31 -16.30 6.89
C HIS A 321 20.13 -15.15 5.90
N ARG A 322 20.66 -13.96 6.19
CA ARG A 322 20.68 -12.79 5.30
C ARG A 322 21.92 -12.83 4.41
N GLU A 323 22.00 -13.83 3.54
CA GLU A 323 23.19 -13.93 2.69
C GLU A 323 23.17 -12.95 1.50
N HIS A 324 21.99 -12.44 1.12
CA HIS A 324 21.88 -11.66 -0.12
C HIS A 324 20.78 -10.58 -0.04
N ASP A 325 21.07 -9.45 -0.62
CA ASP A 325 20.09 -8.41 -0.93
C ASP A 325 19.24 -8.78 -2.16
N ALA A 326 18.08 -8.12 -2.33
CA ALA A 326 17.27 -8.26 -3.53
C ALA A 326 18.10 -7.98 -4.79
N LEU A 327 18.01 -8.83 -5.80
CA LEU A 327 18.84 -8.75 -6.99
C LEU A 327 18.04 -9.06 -8.26
N ILE A 328 18.18 -8.20 -9.26
CA ILE A 328 17.75 -8.46 -10.63
C ILE A 328 18.96 -9.04 -11.37
N LEU A 329 18.83 -10.26 -11.88
CA LEU A 329 19.96 -11.02 -12.45
C LEU A 329 20.33 -10.54 -13.84
N TRP A 330 19.33 -10.28 -14.68
CA TRP A 330 19.50 -9.80 -16.04
C TRP A 330 18.19 -9.18 -16.56
N ALA A 331 18.29 -8.43 -17.65
CA ALA A 331 17.19 -7.94 -18.45
C ALA A 331 17.49 -8.18 -19.94
N ASP A 332 16.45 -8.41 -20.73
CA ASP A 332 16.53 -8.64 -22.17
C ASP A 332 15.37 -7.92 -22.90
N PHE A 333 15.53 -7.71 -24.18
CA PHE A 333 14.53 -7.11 -25.05
C PHE A 333 14.27 -7.96 -26.30
N ALA A 334 13.03 -8.42 -26.44
CA ALA A 334 12.58 -9.16 -27.61
C ALA A 334 11.71 -8.25 -28.51
N PRO A 335 12.16 -7.91 -29.75
CA PRO A 335 11.36 -7.10 -30.65
C PRO A 335 10.13 -7.90 -31.13
N HIS A 336 8.97 -7.26 -31.25
CA HIS A 336 7.76 -7.91 -31.78
C HIS A 336 7.88 -8.28 -33.27
N VAL A 337 8.60 -7.46 -34.04
CA VAL A 337 8.91 -7.71 -35.44
C VAL A 337 10.38 -7.44 -35.69
N ALA A 338 11.14 -8.46 -36.03
CA ALA A 338 12.60 -8.41 -36.14
C ALA A 338 13.16 -7.41 -37.17
N SER A 339 12.36 -6.91 -38.11
CA SER A 339 12.76 -5.95 -39.15
C SER A 339 11.96 -4.65 -39.15
N SER A 340 11.26 -4.36 -38.06
CA SER A 340 10.50 -3.10 -37.93
C SER A 340 11.46 -1.93 -37.73
N PRO A 341 11.27 -0.81 -38.45
CA PRO A 341 12.01 0.41 -38.18
C PRO A 341 11.52 1.13 -36.92
N LEU A 342 10.44 0.62 -36.30
CA LEU A 342 9.85 1.18 -35.08
C LEU A 342 10.22 0.31 -33.90
N LEU A 343 10.62 0.95 -32.80
CA LEU A 343 10.89 0.27 -31.53
C LEU A 343 9.58 -0.26 -30.94
N SER A 344 9.37 -1.56 -31.05
CA SER A 344 8.25 -2.27 -30.46
C SER A 344 8.70 -3.66 -30.01
N GLY A 345 8.49 -3.96 -28.73
CA GLY A 345 8.95 -5.23 -28.18
C GLY A 345 8.58 -5.40 -26.71
N SER A 346 9.04 -6.49 -26.13
CA SER A 346 8.86 -6.82 -24.74
C SER A 346 10.20 -6.82 -24.02
N LEU A 347 10.32 -6.02 -22.96
CA LEU A 347 11.34 -6.16 -21.95
C LEU A 347 10.98 -7.33 -21.05
N THR A 348 11.96 -8.17 -20.73
CA THR A 348 11.83 -9.25 -19.75
C THR A 348 13.05 -9.24 -18.83
N TRP A 349 12.87 -9.68 -17.61
CA TRP A 349 13.97 -9.76 -16.63
C TRP A 349 13.78 -10.94 -15.71
N GLU A 350 14.84 -11.32 -15.01
CA GLU A 350 14.80 -12.39 -14.01
C GLU A 350 15.41 -11.88 -12.71
N VAL A 351 14.87 -12.35 -11.60
CA VAL A 351 15.28 -11.98 -10.25
C VAL A 351 15.89 -13.18 -9.54
N ALA A 352 16.75 -12.90 -8.56
CA ALA A 352 17.24 -13.95 -7.69
C ALA A 352 16.07 -14.48 -6.84
N THR A 353 15.90 -15.79 -6.84
CA THR A 353 14.91 -16.48 -6.02
C THR A 353 15.62 -17.35 -4.98
N THR A 354 14.94 -17.64 -3.88
CA THR A 354 15.43 -18.59 -2.88
C THR A 354 15.56 -19.97 -3.49
N PHE A 355 16.75 -20.55 -3.41
CA PHE A 355 16.95 -21.94 -3.74
C PHE A 355 16.92 -22.79 -2.47
N PRO A 356 16.12 -23.88 -2.42
CA PRO A 356 16.23 -24.81 -1.31
C PRO A 356 17.62 -25.42 -1.31
N ARG A 357 18.39 -25.21 -0.25
CA ARG A 357 19.67 -25.93 -0.08
C ARG A 357 19.35 -27.40 0.18
N VAL A 358 19.91 -28.26 -0.65
CA VAL A 358 19.91 -29.69 -0.39
C VAL A 358 20.96 -29.96 0.70
N SER A 359 20.52 -30.03 1.96
CA SER A 359 21.42 -30.40 3.05
C SER A 359 21.53 -31.93 3.13
N THR A 360 22.67 -32.44 2.79
CA THR A 360 23.19 -33.77 3.06
C THR A 360 22.23 -34.97 2.93
N ILE A 361 22.55 -35.85 2.01
CA ILE A 361 21.98 -37.19 1.91
C ILE A 361 22.47 -37.99 3.13
N ASN A 362 21.60 -38.13 4.14
CA ASN A 362 21.85 -39.11 5.21
C ASN A 362 21.41 -40.48 4.72
N ILE A 363 22.32 -41.22 4.16
CA ILE A 363 22.15 -42.67 3.89
C ILE A 363 22.21 -43.37 5.25
N LYS A 364 21.06 -43.73 5.79
CA LYS A 364 20.95 -44.38 7.11
C LYS A 364 21.31 -45.87 7.07
N SER A 365 21.26 -46.49 5.90
CA SER A 365 21.60 -47.88 5.71
C SER A 365 22.00 -48.14 4.25
N PRO A 366 23.00 -49.00 3.97
CA PRO A 366 23.31 -49.45 2.60
C PRO A 366 22.17 -50.23 1.92
N GLU A 367 21.16 -50.63 2.69
CA GLU A 367 20.00 -51.34 2.20
C GLU A 367 18.79 -50.41 1.93
N ASP A 368 18.93 -49.11 2.15
CA ASP A 368 17.89 -48.10 1.87
C ASP A 368 17.84 -47.88 0.34
N PRO A 369 16.81 -48.39 -0.35
CA PRO A 369 16.77 -48.38 -1.82
C PRO A 369 16.52 -46.99 -2.42
N ILE A 370 16.18 -45.99 -1.59
CA ILE A 370 15.90 -44.61 -2.01
C ILE A 370 16.59 -43.67 -1.05
N PRO A 371 17.61 -42.90 -1.49
CA PRO A 371 18.11 -41.80 -0.66
C PRO A 371 16.98 -40.84 -0.35
N ALA A 372 16.56 -40.80 0.93
CA ALA A 372 15.61 -39.78 1.38
C ALA A 372 16.29 -38.41 1.27
N TRP A 373 15.97 -37.68 0.24
CA TRP A 373 16.33 -36.29 0.09
C TRP A 373 15.57 -35.53 1.18
N ASN A 374 16.24 -35.25 2.28
CA ASN A 374 15.72 -34.32 3.26
C ASN A 374 15.94 -32.91 2.70
N LEU A 375 14.97 -32.42 1.97
CA LEU A 375 14.84 -31.00 1.71
C LEU A 375 14.51 -30.33 3.04
N GLN A 376 15.52 -29.97 3.82
CA GLN A 376 15.29 -28.98 4.85
C GLN A 376 15.06 -27.68 4.11
N PRO A 377 13.94 -26.99 4.32
CA PRO A 377 13.80 -25.62 3.87
C PRO A 377 14.79 -24.77 4.68
N THR A 378 16.04 -24.73 4.24
CA THR A 378 16.93 -23.65 4.62
C THR A 378 16.39 -22.43 3.91
N ILE A 379 15.65 -21.65 4.65
CA ILE A 379 15.08 -20.38 4.20
C ILE A 379 16.24 -19.40 4.07
N SER A 380 16.95 -19.43 2.96
CA SER A 380 17.74 -18.29 2.53
C SER A 380 16.73 -17.35 1.84
N TRP A 381 16.29 -16.35 2.56
CA TRP A 381 15.38 -15.36 2.03
C TRP A 381 16.18 -14.34 1.24
N PHE A 382 15.90 -14.30 -0.07
CA PHE A 382 16.08 -13.07 -0.81
C PHE A 382 14.82 -12.25 -0.60
N PRO A 383 14.91 -10.95 -0.27
CA PRO A 383 13.75 -10.08 -0.35
C PRO A 383 13.15 -10.21 -1.75
N SER A 384 11.84 -10.36 -1.84
CA SER A 384 11.13 -10.37 -3.10
C SER A 384 10.87 -8.92 -3.55
N PHE A 385 10.31 -8.76 -4.75
CA PHE A 385 9.93 -7.45 -5.25
C PHE A 385 8.41 -7.30 -5.22
N VAL A 386 7.94 -6.11 -4.87
CA VAL A 386 6.51 -5.75 -4.93
C VAL A 386 6.14 -5.40 -6.37
N TYR A 387 6.95 -4.56 -7.02
CA TYR A 387 6.84 -4.20 -8.43
C TYR A 387 8.16 -3.65 -8.96
N PHE A 388 8.19 -3.34 -10.26
CA PHE A 388 9.35 -2.75 -10.93
C PHE A 388 8.95 -1.44 -11.60
N ASN A 389 9.78 -0.42 -11.45
CA ASN A 389 9.76 0.79 -12.27
C ASN A 389 10.62 0.54 -13.51
N VAL A 390 10.13 0.98 -14.66
CA VAL A 390 10.84 0.89 -15.93
C VAL A 390 11.16 2.30 -16.42
N TYR A 391 12.43 2.51 -16.74
CA TYR A 391 12.93 3.78 -17.26
C TYR A 391 13.56 3.60 -18.63
N ALA A 392 13.54 4.65 -19.44
CA ALA A 392 14.17 4.70 -20.76
C ALA A 392 15.06 5.90 -20.88
N GLN A 393 16.29 5.71 -21.41
CA GLN A 393 17.27 6.76 -21.66
C GLN A 393 17.77 6.67 -23.10
N PRO A 394 17.48 7.68 -23.97
CA PRO A 394 18.03 7.70 -25.32
C PRO A 394 19.49 8.14 -25.30
N TYR A 395 20.33 7.51 -26.12
CA TYR A 395 21.73 7.88 -26.28
C TYR A 395 22.23 7.61 -27.70
N THR A 396 23.35 8.23 -28.08
CA THR A 396 23.93 8.11 -29.43
C THR A 396 25.28 7.42 -29.44
N ASP A 397 26.00 7.46 -28.33
CA ASP A 397 27.34 6.90 -28.20
C ASP A 397 27.41 5.97 -26.97
N GLU A 398 27.79 4.73 -27.19
CA GLU A 398 27.88 3.69 -26.13
C GLU A 398 28.87 4.06 -25.02
N TRP A 399 29.86 4.92 -25.34
CA TRP A 399 30.84 5.39 -24.39
C TRP A 399 30.39 6.63 -23.60
N ASN A 400 29.25 7.22 -23.99
CA ASN A 400 28.71 8.41 -23.36
C ASN A 400 27.17 8.34 -23.25
N VAL A 401 26.69 7.43 -22.41
CA VAL A 401 25.25 7.24 -22.15
C VAL A 401 24.64 8.40 -21.34
N GLY A 402 25.43 9.26 -20.76
CA GLY A 402 24.98 10.31 -19.84
C GLY A 402 24.66 9.78 -18.43
N PRO A 403 24.37 10.68 -17.49
CA PRO A 403 24.01 10.28 -16.14
C PRO A 403 22.66 9.57 -16.11
N VAL A 404 22.50 8.64 -15.18
CA VAL A 404 21.25 7.86 -15.03
C VAL A 404 20.05 8.74 -14.65
N THR A 405 20.30 9.92 -14.11
CA THR A 405 19.25 10.93 -13.82
C THR A 405 18.54 11.45 -15.06
N ASP A 406 19.10 11.22 -16.25
CA ASP A 406 18.47 11.57 -17.53
C ASP A 406 17.50 10.48 -18.02
N ALA A 407 17.45 9.34 -17.33
CA ALA A 407 16.49 8.29 -17.62
C ALA A 407 15.07 8.73 -17.23
N VAL A 408 14.14 8.58 -18.15
CA VAL A 408 12.73 8.96 -17.97
C VAL A 408 11.92 7.72 -17.62
N TRP A 409 11.11 7.83 -16.59
CA TRP A 409 10.16 6.79 -16.21
C TRP A 409 9.11 6.58 -17.32
N ILE A 410 8.84 5.32 -17.68
CA ILE A 410 7.89 4.95 -18.76
C ILE A 410 6.78 4.03 -18.28
N GLY A 411 6.85 3.53 -17.06
CA GLY A 411 5.79 2.70 -16.49
C GLY A 411 6.26 1.79 -15.36
N THR A 412 5.34 0.97 -14.93
CA THR A 412 5.57 -0.05 -13.88
C THR A 412 5.15 -1.42 -14.36
N SER A 413 5.72 -2.45 -13.77
CA SER A 413 5.34 -3.83 -13.99
C SER A 413 5.43 -4.64 -12.70
N GLY A 414 4.68 -5.72 -12.65
CA GLY A 414 4.70 -6.70 -11.58
C GLY A 414 3.45 -6.70 -10.71
N ILE A 415 2.91 -7.89 -10.49
CA ILE A 415 1.95 -8.22 -9.45
C ILE A 415 2.74 -8.95 -8.37
N ASN A 416 2.89 -8.37 -7.18
CA ASN A 416 3.69 -8.97 -6.10
C ASN A 416 5.07 -9.49 -6.56
N GLY A 417 5.72 -8.75 -7.47
CA GLY A 417 6.99 -9.14 -8.08
C GLY A 417 6.93 -10.28 -9.11
N GLU A 418 5.76 -10.82 -9.40
CA GLU A 418 5.55 -11.94 -10.35
C GLU A 418 5.64 -11.49 -11.80
N GLY A 419 5.16 -10.30 -12.12
CA GLY A 419 5.19 -9.75 -13.48
C GLY A 419 6.58 -9.25 -13.84
N LYS A 420 7.34 -10.06 -14.59
CA LYS A 420 8.73 -9.80 -15.01
C LYS A 420 8.82 -9.41 -16.49
N SER A 421 7.86 -8.65 -16.97
CA SER A 421 7.82 -8.18 -18.36
C SER A 421 7.18 -6.82 -18.48
N PHE A 422 7.56 -6.05 -19.51
CA PHE A 422 6.99 -4.75 -19.83
C PHE A 422 6.96 -4.57 -21.36
N ASN A 423 5.80 -4.19 -21.90
CA ASN A 423 5.66 -3.95 -23.33
C ASN A 423 6.06 -2.50 -23.66
N VAL A 424 7.02 -2.37 -24.55
CA VAL A 424 7.49 -1.08 -25.07
C VAL A 424 6.90 -0.83 -26.45
N LEU A 425 6.27 0.33 -26.60
CA LEU A 425 5.85 0.86 -27.90
C LEU A 425 6.51 2.22 -28.09
N GLN A 426 7.09 2.47 -29.25
CA GLN A 426 7.80 3.72 -29.53
C GLN A 426 6.93 4.96 -29.34
N GLU A 427 5.64 4.85 -29.66
CA GLU A 427 4.66 5.93 -29.52
C GLU A 427 4.41 6.35 -28.07
N ASN A 428 4.69 5.44 -27.12
CA ASN A 428 4.53 5.69 -25.68
C ASN A 428 5.81 6.21 -25.01
N LEU A 429 6.90 6.35 -25.78
CA LEU A 429 8.14 6.92 -25.23
C LEU A 429 8.03 8.44 -25.13
N PRO A 430 8.51 9.06 -24.04
CA PRO A 430 8.39 10.50 -23.80
C PRO A 430 9.39 11.33 -24.64
N PHE A 431 10.08 10.72 -25.60
CA PHE A 431 11.07 11.35 -26.48
C PHE A 431 11.02 10.77 -27.88
N THR A 432 11.50 11.55 -28.86
CA THR A 432 11.56 11.12 -30.25
C THR A 432 12.86 10.36 -30.54
N LEU A 433 12.72 9.18 -31.12
CA LEU A 433 13.84 8.38 -31.60
C LEU A 433 14.19 8.72 -33.05
N THR A 434 15.49 8.77 -33.33
CA THR A 434 16.04 8.82 -34.69
C THR A 434 16.84 7.55 -34.97
N PRO A 435 17.01 7.13 -36.22
CA PRO A 435 17.72 5.87 -36.55
C PRO A 435 19.14 5.72 -36.01
N SER A 436 19.77 6.82 -35.61
CA SER A 436 21.12 6.83 -35.01
C SER A 436 21.12 6.74 -33.48
N LYS A 437 19.96 6.76 -32.85
CA LYS A 437 19.83 6.67 -31.38
C LYS A 437 19.59 5.22 -30.95
N LYS A 438 20.19 4.90 -29.83
CA LYS A 438 19.89 3.68 -29.05
C LYS A 438 19.09 4.08 -27.81
N VAL A 439 18.45 3.12 -27.19
CA VAL A 439 17.73 3.32 -25.95
C VAL A 439 18.25 2.31 -24.92
N ARG A 440 18.62 2.79 -23.75
CA ARG A 440 18.86 1.98 -22.57
C ARG A 440 17.61 1.94 -21.72
N PHE A 441 17.13 0.75 -21.46
CA PHE A 441 16.03 0.53 -20.51
C PHE A 441 16.60 0.03 -19.19
N TYR A 442 16.16 0.64 -18.08
CA TYR A 442 16.52 0.23 -16.73
C TYR A 442 15.33 -0.37 -16.04
N ILE A 443 15.57 -1.42 -15.27
CA ILE A 443 14.59 -2.10 -14.43
C ILE A 443 14.97 -1.85 -12.98
N GLN A 444 14.15 -1.10 -12.26
CA GLN A 444 14.37 -0.73 -10.85
C GLN A 444 13.27 -1.36 -9.99
N GLY A 445 13.61 -2.29 -9.13
CA GLY A 445 12.66 -2.97 -8.25
C GLY A 445 12.39 -2.21 -6.96
N LEU A 446 11.14 -2.22 -6.49
CA LEU A 446 10.76 -1.94 -5.11
C LEU A 446 10.68 -3.28 -4.38
N THR A 447 11.44 -3.43 -3.30
CA THR A 447 11.46 -4.66 -2.52
C THR A 447 10.25 -4.78 -1.58
N ASP A 448 9.94 -5.99 -1.13
CA ASP A 448 8.91 -6.25 -0.11
C ASP A 448 9.27 -5.69 1.27
N GLN A 449 10.51 -5.26 1.46
CA GLN A 449 10.98 -4.49 2.61
C GLN A 449 10.80 -2.97 2.44
N GLY A 450 10.29 -2.53 1.28
CA GLY A 450 9.96 -1.15 0.98
C GLY A 450 11.11 -0.28 0.49
N ASP A 451 12.24 -0.87 0.17
CA ASP A 451 13.40 -0.16 -0.35
C ASP A 451 13.43 -0.23 -1.88
N VAL A 452 13.69 0.91 -2.51
CA VAL A 452 13.92 0.99 -3.95
C VAL A 452 15.37 0.60 -4.24
N LEU A 453 15.60 -0.22 -5.27
CA LEU A 453 16.97 -0.59 -5.66
C LEU A 453 17.74 0.67 -6.10
N PRO A 454 18.94 0.89 -5.56
CA PRO A 454 19.81 1.96 -6.04
C PRO A 454 20.22 1.70 -7.49
N TRP A 455 20.45 2.77 -8.25
CA TRP A 455 20.69 2.71 -9.70
C TRP A 455 21.83 1.76 -10.11
N ASN A 456 22.88 1.66 -9.33
CA ASN A 456 24.00 0.78 -9.58
C ASN A 456 23.69 -0.72 -9.40
N ARG A 457 22.49 -1.04 -8.92
CA ARG A 457 21.99 -2.42 -8.75
C ARG A 457 20.82 -2.72 -9.69
N CYS A 458 20.36 -1.74 -10.47
CA CYS A 458 19.34 -1.94 -11.49
C CYS A 458 19.91 -2.74 -12.67
N ALA A 459 19.14 -3.69 -13.19
CA ALA A 459 19.45 -4.28 -14.47
C ALA A 459 19.13 -3.33 -15.61
N TYR A 460 19.84 -3.43 -16.71
CA TYR A 460 19.55 -2.66 -17.91
C TYR A 460 19.78 -3.47 -19.19
N VAL A 461 19.17 -3.03 -20.28
CA VAL A 461 19.37 -3.56 -21.62
C VAL A 461 19.46 -2.42 -22.64
N ASP A 462 20.38 -2.55 -23.56
CA ASP A 462 20.60 -1.59 -24.66
C ASP A 462 19.93 -2.10 -25.94
N VAL A 463 19.09 -1.27 -26.55
CA VAL A 463 18.32 -1.61 -27.74
C VAL A 463 18.68 -0.62 -28.85
N SER A 464 19.04 -1.16 -30.01
CA SER A 464 19.28 -0.41 -31.27
C SER A 464 18.07 -0.54 -32.17
N LEU A 465 17.75 0.54 -32.92
CA LEU A 465 16.73 0.52 -33.97
C LEU A 465 17.27 -0.15 -35.24
#